data_a84b3c255527c8ad0028d2f57e162255
#
_entry.id   a84b3c255527c8ad0028d2f57e162255
#
_cell.length_a   1.000
_cell.length_b   1.000
_cell.length_c   1.000
_cell.angle_alpha   90.00
_cell.angle_beta   90.00
_cell.angle_gamma   90.00
#
_symmetry.space_group_name_H-M   'P 1'
#
loop_
_entity.id
_entity.type
_entity.pdbx_description
1 polymer ?
#
loop_
_entity_poly.entity_id
_entity_poly.type
_entity_poly.pdbx_seq_one_letter_code
_entity_poly.pdbx_strand_id
1 'polypeptide(L)'
;MMLIPHEKQAATYKKAIAPNLTPGKALAFAPGFNIHFGQIVPPANVDVFMVAPKGPGHLVRRTYTEGSGVPVLVTAYQNYTGKAHDLALAYAKGIGGTRAGALETTFREETETDLFGEQAVLCGGVTALITAGFETLVEAGYEPESAYFECMHEMKLIVDLMYEGGMAKMRHSISDTAEYGDYMTGKRIITDATKAEMKQVLAEIQDGTFAKKWLLENQANRPQFNAMRRRASQHQIEEVGAKLRGMMSFLKKK
;
A
#
# COMPACT_ATOMS: atom_id res chain seq x y z
N MET A 1 -10.53 -0.79 17.71
CA MET A 1 -9.87 -0.66 16.38
C MET A 1 -8.57 -1.42 16.37
N MET A 2 -8.39 -2.33 15.38
CA MET A 2 -7.18 -3.15 15.20
C MET A 2 -6.24 -2.45 14.22
N LEU A 3 -5.16 -1.83 14.74
CA LEU A 3 -4.17 -1.07 13.94
C LEU A 3 -2.75 -1.63 14.07
N ILE A 4 -2.60 -2.78 14.70
CA ILE A 4 -1.29 -3.47 14.80
C ILE A 4 -1.02 -4.31 13.55
N PRO A 5 0.25 -4.71 13.28
CA PRO A 5 0.59 -5.51 12.12
C PRO A 5 -0.24 -6.79 11.99
N HIS A 6 -0.58 -7.17 10.76
CA HIS A 6 -1.51 -8.27 10.46
C HIS A 6 -1.14 -9.58 11.16
N GLU A 7 0.13 -9.95 11.14
CA GLU A 7 0.66 -11.17 11.71
C GLU A 7 0.57 -11.24 13.25
N LYS A 8 0.33 -10.10 13.91
CA LYS A 8 0.17 -10.02 15.37
C LYS A 8 -1.28 -9.95 15.82
N GLN A 9 -2.20 -9.65 14.90
CA GLN A 9 -3.59 -9.39 15.25
C GLN A 9 -4.30 -10.62 15.81
N ALA A 10 -4.15 -11.81 15.21
CA ALA A 10 -4.82 -13.03 15.65
C ALA A 10 -4.44 -13.43 17.08
N ALA A 11 -3.14 -13.38 17.43
CA ALA A 11 -2.66 -13.67 18.77
C ALA A 11 -3.16 -12.64 19.79
N THR A 12 -3.11 -11.36 19.44
CA THR A 12 -3.60 -10.26 20.28
C THR A 12 -5.12 -10.37 20.49
N TYR A 13 -5.87 -10.67 19.43
CA TYR A 13 -7.31 -10.90 19.50
C TYR A 13 -7.63 -12.01 20.49
N LYS A 14 -7.03 -13.19 20.32
CA LYS A 14 -7.25 -14.34 21.19
C LYS A 14 -6.94 -14.05 22.67
N LYS A 15 -5.82 -13.38 22.93
CA LYS A 15 -5.33 -13.13 24.29
C LYS A 15 -6.05 -11.99 25.01
N ALA A 16 -6.32 -10.89 24.33
CA ALA A 16 -6.72 -9.66 25.00
C ALA A 16 -8.08 -9.10 24.56
N ILE A 17 -8.56 -9.43 23.37
CA ILE A 17 -9.81 -8.85 22.82
C ILE A 17 -10.98 -9.78 22.98
N ALA A 18 -10.87 -11.03 22.52
CA ALA A 18 -11.96 -12.00 22.55
C ALA A 18 -12.57 -12.20 23.95
N PRO A 19 -11.79 -12.31 25.06
CA PRO A 19 -12.36 -12.46 26.39
C PRO A 19 -13.21 -11.27 26.86
N ASN A 20 -12.98 -10.08 26.24
CA ASN A 20 -13.64 -8.83 26.63
C ASN A 20 -14.68 -8.36 25.60
N LEU A 21 -14.88 -9.14 24.52
CA LEU A 21 -15.78 -8.79 23.43
C LEU A 21 -17.21 -9.28 23.74
N THR A 22 -17.93 -8.50 24.56
CA THR A 22 -19.30 -8.81 24.97
C THR A 22 -20.32 -8.43 23.88
N PRO A 23 -21.55 -8.98 23.92
CA PRO A 23 -22.60 -8.66 22.96
C PRO A 23 -22.80 -7.16 22.76
N GLY A 24 -23.01 -6.74 21.52
CA GLY A 24 -23.24 -5.34 21.15
C GLY A 24 -21.99 -4.47 21.05
N LYS A 25 -20.79 -5.01 21.37
CA LYS A 25 -19.54 -4.29 21.12
C LYS A 25 -19.18 -4.32 19.63
N ALA A 26 -18.32 -3.37 19.22
CA ALA A 26 -17.85 -3.26 17.87
C ALA A 26 -16.34 -3.56 17.77
N LEU A 27 -15.94 -4.34 16.75
CA LEU A 27 -14.57 -4.62 16.39
C LEU A 27 -14.29 -4.01 15.00
N ALA A 28 -13.28 -3.17 14.94
CA ALA A 28 -12.95 -2.44 13.72
C ALA A 28 -11.55 -2.75 13.21
N PHE A 29 -11.38 -2.75 11.88
CA PHE A 29 -10.15 -3.08 11.18
C PHE A 29 -9.72 -2.00 10.18
N ALA A 30 -8.42 -1.93 9.92
CA ALA A 30 -7.79 -1.23 8.82
C ALA A 30 -6.44 -1.91 8.51
N PRO A 31 -6.31 -2.71 7.46
CA PRO A 31 -7.28 -3.31 6.56
C PRO A 31 -7.91 -4.63 7.09
N GLY A 32 -8.65 -5.33 6.21
CA GLY A 32 -9.46 -6.50 6.54
C GLY A 32 -8.78 -7.86 6.53
N PHE A 33 -7.47 -7.98 6.37
CA PHE A 33 -6.70 -9.21 6.17
C PHE A 33 -7.13 -10.38 7.08
N ASN A 34 -7.18 -10.15 8.39
CA ASN A 34 -7.42 -11.22 9.36
C ASN A 34 -8.87 -11.72 9.36
N ILE A 35 -9.83 -10.90 8.96
CA ILE A 35 -11.23 -11.32 8.76
C ILE A 35 -11.35 -12.07 7.43
N HIS A 36 -10.83 -11.51 6.35
CA HIS A 36 -10.93 -12.10 5.01
C HIS A 36 -10.30 -13.49 4.94
N PHE A 37 -9.10 -13.66 5.51
CA PHE A 37 -8.40 -14.96 5.55
C PHE A 37 -8.73 -15.82 6.78
N GLY A 38 -9.80 -15.53 7.52
CA GLY A 38 -10.28 -16.35 8.63
C GLY A 38 -9.33 -16.49 9.82
N GLN A 39 -8.35 -15.61 9.96
CA GLN A 39 -7.41 -15.62 11.09
C GLN A 39 -8.05 -15.12 12.39
N ILE A 40 -9.09 -14.30 12.25
CA ILE A 40 -9.97 -13.86 13.33
C ILE A 40 -11.41 -14.14 12.92
N VAL A 41 -12.12 -14.88 13.77
CA VAL A 41 -13.54 -15.17 13.62
C VAL A 41 -14.26 -14.55 14.83
N PRO A 42 -14.86 -13.37 14.69
CA PRO A 42 -15.59 -12.71 15.77
C PRO A 42 -16.90 -13.46 16.10
N PRO A 43 -17.40 -13.38 17.34
CA PRO A 43 -18.71 -13.95 17.67
C PRO A 43 -19.82 -13.20 16.92
N ALA A 44 -20.91 -13.90 16.59
CA ALA A 44 -21.99 -13.36 15.77
C ALA A 44 -22.77 -12.19 16.41
N ASN A 45 -22.62 -12.00 17.72
CA ASN A 45 -23.33 -11.00 18.52
C ASN A 45 -22.55 -9.68 18.73
N VAL A 46 -21.62 -9.38 17.81
CA VAL A 46 -20.88 -8.11 17.80
C VAL A 46 -20.91 -7.47 16.41
N ASP A 47 -20.69 -6.16 16.37
CA ASP A 47 -20.49 -5.47 15.11
C ASP A 47 -19.03 -5.66 14.63
N VAL A 48 -18.84 -5.82 13.32
CA VAL A 48 -17.51 -5.84 12.70
C VAL A 48 -17.52 -4.94 11.48
N PHE A 49 -16.63 -3.96 11.48
CA PHE A 49 -16.54 -3.02 10.38
C PHE A 49 -15.09 -2.70 10.00
N MET A 50 -14.91 -2.11 8.84
CA MET A 50 -13.62 -1.66 8.36
C MET A 50 -13.69 -0.20 7.92
N VAL A 51 -12.60 0.52 8.21
CA VAL A 51 -12.29 1.82 7.61
C VAL A 51 -10.84 1.77 7.15
N ALA A 52 -10.64 1.71 5.85
CA ALA A 52 -9.34 1.53 5.22
C ALA A 52 -8.91 2.81 4.46
N PRO A 53 -8.10 3.69 5.07
CA PRO A 53 -7.52 4.83 4.37
C PRO A 53 -6.60 4.36 3.25
N LYS A 54 -6.73 4.97 2.05
CA LYS A 54 -5.87 4.66 0.91
C LYS A 54 -4.59 5.48 0.96
N GLY A 55 -3.75 5.15 1.93
CA GLY A 55 -2.45 5.76 2.16
C GLY A 55 -1.81 5.36 3.49
N PRO A 56 -0.48 5.51 3.62
CA PRO A 56 0.26 5.18 4.84
C PRO A 56 -0.25 5.96 6.06
N GLY A 57 -0.30 5.32 7.23
CA GLY A 57 -0.91 5.89 8.45
C GLY A 57 -0.35 7.24 8.88
N HIS A 58 0.97 7.47 8.73
CA HIS A 58 1.57 8.77 9.06
C HIS A 58 1.12 9.88 8.09
N LEU A 59 0.79 9.55 6.83
CA LEU A 59 0.23 10.49 5.87
C LEU A 59 -1.24 10.81 6.20
N VAL A 60 -2.01 9.85 6.68
CA VAL A 60 -3.37 10.09 7.17
C VAL A 60 -3.34 11.16 8.27
N ARG A 61 -2.40 11.05 9.22
CA ARG A 61 -2.25 12.06 10.28
C ARG A 61 -1.81 13.42 9.74
N ARG A 62 -0.84 13.44 8.82
CA ARG A 62 -0.35 14.68 8.23
C ARG A 62 -1.44 15.42 7.47
N THR A 63 -2.13 14.76 6.54
CA THR A 63 -3.20 15.39 5.76
C THR A 63 -4.35 15.87 6.64
N TYR A 64 -4.66 15.11 7.72
CA TYR A 64 -5.64 15.56 8.70
C TYR A 64 -5.26 16.89 9.37
N THR A 65 -3.99 17.04 9.79
CA THR A 65 -3.50 18.27 10.44
C THR A 65 -3.40 19.45 9.48
N GLU A 66 -3.26 19.17 8.18
CA GLU A 66 -3.27 20.17 7.09
C GLU A 66 -4.69 20.56 6.66
N GLY A 67 -5.74 20.05 7.33
CA GLY A 67 -7.13 20.35 7.02
C GLY A 67 -7.74 19.55 5.87
N SER A 68 -6.95 18.68 5.22
CA SER A 68 -7.37 17.76 4.17
C SER A 68 -7.65 16.34 4.72
N GLY A 69 -7.66 15.33 3.89
CA GLY A 69 -7.86 13.94 4.29
C GLY A 69 -7.34 12.96 3.23
N VAL A 70 -7.21 11.70 3.62
CA VAL A 70 -6.96 10.59 2.72
C VAL A 70 -8.29 9.88 2.45
N PRO A 71 -8.65 9.58 1.19
CA PRO A 71 -9.87 8.82 0.88
C PRO A 71 -9.89 7.49 1.64
N VAL A 72 -11.07 7.04 2.04
CA VAL A 72 -11.26 5.81 2.81
C VAL A 72 -12.25 4.88 2.14
N LEU A 73 -12.00 3.58 2.22
CA LEU A 73 -12.98 2.55 1.94
C LEU A 73 -13.65 2.12 3.25
N VAL A 74 -14.98 1.96 3.25
CA VAL A 74 -15.77 1.64 4.43
C VAL A 74 -16.68 0.44 4.16
N THR A 75 -16.88 -0.40 5.16
CA THR A 75 -17.85 -1.51 5.06
C THR A 75 -18.18 -2.09 6.43
N ALA A 76 -19.38 -2.69 6.56
CA ALA A 76 -19.78 -3.51 7.69
C ALA A 76 -19.74 -4.99 7.29
N TYR A 77 -18.94 -5.81 8.00
CA TYR A 77 -18.89 -7.26 7.86
C TYR A 77 -19.99 -7.97 8.65
N GLN A 78 -20.16 -7.56 9.93
CA GLN A 78 -21.25 -7.97 10.81
C GLN A 78 -21.94 -6.74 11.35
N ASN A 79 -23.26 -6.76 11.38
CA ASN A 79 -24.10 -5.63 11.82
C ASN A 79 -25.14 -6.10 12.83
N TYR A 80 -24.67 -6.60 13.98
CA TYR A 80 -25.52 -7.15 15.05
C TYR A 80 -26.43 -6.09 15.66
N THR A 81 -25.89 -4.90 15.92
CA THR A 81 -26.67 -3.81 16.53
C THR A 81 -27.47 -2.98 15.53
N GLY A 82 -27.26 -3.17 14.22
CA GLY A 82 -27.79 -2.31 13.18
C GLY A 82 -26.99 -1.02 12.95
N LYS A 83 -25.88 -0.80 13.70
CA LYS A 83 -25.11 0.47 13.70
C LYS A 83 -23.69 0.35 13.14
N ALA A 84 -23.27 -0.83 12.67
CA ALA A 84 -21.89 -1.05 12.24
C ALA A 84 -21.46 -0.10 11.11
N HIS A 85 -22.35 0.15 10.16
CA HIS A 85 -22.09 1.08 9.04
C HIS A 85 -21.97 2.53 9.52
N ASP A 86 -22.88 2.99 10.40
CA ASP A 86 -22.82 4.35 10.96
C ASP A 86 -21.54 4.56 11.77
N LEU A 87 -21.10 3.52 12.48
CA LEU A 87 -19.82 3.55 13.23
C LEU A 87 -18.63 3.67 12.27
N ALA A 88 -18.64 2.96 11.14
CA ALA A 88 -17.61 3.06 10.12
C ALA A 88 -17.54 4.50 9.55
N LEU A 89 -18.68 5.07 9.17
CA LEU A 89 -18.74 6.45 8.67
C LEU A 89 -18.33 7.48 9.71
N ALA A 90 -18.76 7.31 10.99
CA ALA A 90 -18.36 8.19 12.07
C ALA A 90 -16.85 8.15 12.31
N TYR A 91 -16.24 6.96 12.28
CA TYR A 91 -14.78 6.80 12.39
C TYR A 91 -14.07 7.43 11.20
N ALA A 92 -14.53 7.17 9.96
CA ALA A 92 -14.01 7.77 8.74
C ALA A 92 -14.02 9.31 8.82
N LYS A 93 -15.11 9.90 9.32
CA LYS A 93 -15.22 11.33 9.56
C LYS A 93 -14.22 11.81 10.63
N GLY A 94 -14.09 11.06 11.73
CA GLY A 94 -13.17 11.37 12.83
C GLY A 94 -11.71 11.45 12.42
N ILE A 95 -11.27 10.64 11.45
CA ILE A 95 -9.91 10.68 10.91
C ILE A 95 -9.74 11.58 9.68
N GLY A 96 -10.80 12.32 9.29
CA GLY A 96 -10.77 13.25 8.16
C GLY A 96 -10.97 12.61 6.79
N GLY A 97 -11.20 11.30 6.71
CA GLY A 97 -11.35 10.57 5.45
C GLY A 97 -12.52 11.08 4.59
N THR A 98 -13.64 11.45 5.22
CA THR A 98 -14.80 11.98 4.51
C THR A 98 -14.57 13.34 3.83
N ARG A 99 -13.49 14.05 4.15
CA ARG A 99 -13.10 15.29 3.44
C ARG A 99 -12.62 15.01 2.02
N ALA A 100 -12.00 13.84 1.82
CA ALA A 100 -11.51 13.40 0.51
C ALA A 100 -12.47 12.42 -0.18
N GLY A 101 -13.26 11.67 0.60
CA GLY A 101 -14.26 10.74 0.12
C GLY A 101 -14.28 9.45 0.91
N ALA A 102 -15.47 8.89 1.13
CA ALA A 102 -15.69 7.57 1.71
C ALA A 102 -16.49 6.73 0.70
N LEU A 103 -15.94 5.60 0.27
CA LEU A 103 -16.56 4.70 -0.71
C LEU A 103 -16.88 3.37 -0.05
N GLU A 104 -18.03 2.82 -0.39
CA GLU A 104 -18.44 1.49 0.03
C GLU A 104 -17.58 0.40 -0.63
N THR A 105 -17.28 -0.65 0.13
CA THR A 105 -16.53 -1.82 -0.34
C THR A 105 -16.96 -3.07 0.42
N THR A 106 -16.21 -4.16 0.25
CA THR A 106 -16.30 -5.37 1.07
C THR A 106 -14.94 -5.70 1.67
N PHE A 107 -14.90 -6.50 2.76
CA PHE A 107 -13.63 -6.99 3.30
C PHE A 107 -12.80 -7.75 2.27
N ARG A 108 -13.47 -8.50 1.40
CA ARG A 108 -12.83 -9.22 0.30
C ARG A 108 -12.19 -8.25 -0.71
N GLU A 109 -12.99 -7.37 -1.27
CA GLU A 109 -12.54 -6.44 -2.32
C GLU A 109 -11.39 -5.57 -1.84
N GLU A 110 -11.55 -4.94 -0.67
CA GLU A 110 -10.50 -4.11 -0.10
C GLU A 110 -9.20 -4.89 0.14
N THR A 111 -9.28 -6.05 0.80
CA THR A 111 -8.09 -6.84 1.13
C THR A 111 -7.37 -7.35 -0.12
N GLU A 112 -8.11 -7.88 -1.09
CA GLU A 112 -7.52 -8.42 -2.33
C GLU A 112 -6.91 -7.31 -3.19
N THR A 113 -7.59 -6.17 -3.34
CA THR A 113 -7.10 -5.05 -4.14
C THR A 113 -5.94 -4.31 -3.48
N ASP A 114 -5.95 -4.15 -2.16
CA ASP A 114 -4.87 -3.54 -1.40
C ASP A 114 -3.58 -4.37 -1.50
N LEU A 115 -3.65 -5.67 -1.23
CA LEU A 115 -2.52 -6.59 -1.37
C LEU A 115 -1.99 -6.65 -2.81
N PHE A 116 -2.88 -6.65 -3.80
CA PHE A 116 -2.48 -6.63 -5.20
C PHE A 116 -1.77 -5.31 -5.56
N GLY A 117 -2.36 -4.18 -5.18
CA GLY A 117 -1.80 -2.86 -5.43
C GLY A 117 -0.40 -2.69 -4.85
N GLU A 118 -0.20 -3.14 -3.60
CA GLU A 118 1.12 -3.09 -2.94
C GLU A 118 2.16 -3.96 -3.67
N GLN A 119 1.80 -5.17 -4.06
CA GLN A 119 2.73 -6.13 -4.67
C GLN A 119 3.02 -5.79 -6.12
N ALA A 120 1.99 -5.59 -6.93
CA ALA A 120 2.15 -5.47 -8.38
C ALA A 120 2.50 -4.06 -8.86
N VAL A 121 2.12 -3.00 -8.12
CA VAL A 121 2.24 -1.61 -8.60
C VAL A 121 2.95 -0.70 -7.60
N LEU A 122 2.32 -0.44 -6.44
CA LEU A 122 2.69 0.69 -5.57
C LEU A 122 4.03 0.52 -4.84
N CYS A 123 4.40 -0.71 -4.51
CA CYS A 123 5.66 -1.01 -3.83
C CYS A 123 6.51 -1.97 -4.66
N GLY A 124 6.07 -3.22 -4.89
CA GLY A 124 6.85 -4.23 -5.59
C GLY A 124 7.17 -3.83 -7.03
N GLY A 125 6.15 -3.51 -7.83
CA GLY A 125 6.31 -3.15 -9.24
C GLY A 125 7.18 -1.91 -9.44
N VAL A 126 6.84 -0.80 -8.78
CA VAL A 126 7.56 0.47 -8.96
C VAL A 126 9.01 0.41 -8.48
N THR A 127 9.30 -0.26 -7.36
CA THR A 127 10.68 -0.37 -6.87
C THR A 127 11.53 -1.24 -7.77
N ALA A 128 10.97 -2.34 -8.31
CA ALA A 128 11.65 -3.19 -9.27
C ALA A 128 11.95 -2.44 -10.59
N LEU A 129 10.98 -1.67 -11.09
CA LEU A 129 11.16 -0.85 -12.31
C LEU A 129 12.27 0.20 -12.12
N ILE A 130 12.25 0.93 -11.01
CA ILE A 130 13.25 1.94 -10.66
C ILE A 130 14.64 1.31 -10.57
N THR A 131 14.75 0.18 -9.85
CA THR A 131 16.03 -0.52 -9.68
C THR A 131 16.59 -0.98 -11.03
N ALA A 132 15.77 -1.63 -11.86
CA ALA A 132 16.18 -2.09 -13.19
C ALA A 132 16.62 -0.93 -14.10
N GLY A 133 15.92 0.21 -14.07
CA GLY A 133 16.31 1.40 -14.81
C GLY A 133 17.65 1.97 -14.35
N PHE A 134 17.83 2.09 -13.03
CA PHE A 134 19.08 2.55 -12.43
C PHE A 134 20.27 1.65 -12.80
N GLU A 135 20.11 0.33 -12.61
CA GLU A 135 21.16 -0.64 -12.93
C GLU A 135 21.52 -0.60 -14.43
N THR A 136 20.53 -0.52 -15.33
CA THR A 136 20.73 -0.44 -16.77
C THR A 136 21.60 0.74 -17.17
N LEU A 137 21.37 1.92 -16.56
CA LEU A 137 22.17 3.12 -16.84
C LEU A 137 23.58 3.01 -16.28
N VAL A 138 23.73 2.52 -15.05
CA VAL A 138 25.04 2.35 -14.42
C VAL A 138 25.90 1.31 -15.15
N GLU A 139 25.32 0.18 -15.56
CA GLU A 139 25.99 -0.86 -16.35
C GLU A 139 26.43 -0.35 -17.74
N ALA A 140 25.72 0.60 -18.30
CA ALA A 140 26.08 1.27 -19.54
C ALA A 140 27.18 2.34 -19.36
N GLY A 141 27.66 2.56 -18.13
CA GLY A 141 28.75 3.48 -17.82
C GLY A 141 28.32 4.92 -17.50
N TYR A 142 27.03 5.17 -17.29
CA TYR A 142 26.56 6.48 -16.82
C TYR A 142 26.79 6.66 -15.33
N GLU A 143 26.96 7.92 -14.91
CA GLU A 143 27.17 8.27 -13.50
C GLU A 143 25.97 7.86 -12.65
N PRO A 144 26.19 7.18 -11.52
CA PRO A 144 25.11 6.72 -10.65
C PRO A 144 24.20 7.83 -10.14
N GLU A 145 24.75 9.05 -9.92
CA GLU A 145 23.99 10.22 -9.53
C GLU A 145 22.97 10.64 -10.59
N SER A 146 23.37 10.62 -11.87
CA SER A 146 22.47 10.89 -12.99
C SER A 146 21.39 9.81 -13.11
N ALA A 147 21.77 8.54 -13.03
CA ALA A 147 20.83 7.41 -13.04
C ALA A 147 19.80 7.49 -11.89
N TYR A 148 20.24 7.94 -10.70
CA TYR A 148 19.33 8.13 -9.57
C TYR A 148 18.33 9.28 -9.82
N PHE A 149 18.78 10.41 -10.36
CA PHE A 149 17.86 11.51 -10.66
C PHE A 149 16.79 11.10 -11.67
N GLU A 150 17.18 10.47 -12.76
CA GLU A 150 16.30 10.06 -13.85
C GLU A 150 15.32 8.95 -13.44
N CYS A 151 15.79 7.92 -12.71
CA CYS A 151 14.96 6.74 -12.43
C CYS A 151 14.20 6.82 -11.09
N MET A 152 14.71 7.60 -10.11
CA MET A 152 14.13 7.60 -8.76
C MET A 152 13.61 8.97 -8.34
N HIS A 153 14.46 10.01 -8.43
CA HIS A 153 14.10 11.31 -7.86
C HIS A 153 12.94 11.97 -8.63
N GLU A 154 13.03 11.99 -9.94
CA GLU A 154 12.04 12.65 -10.80
C GLU A 154 10.70 11.90 -10.84
N MET A 155 10.70 10.62 -10.52
CA MET A 155 9.47 9.81 -10.43
C MET A 155 8.38 10.48 -9.57
N LYS A 156 8.77 11.12 -8.46
CA LYS A 156 7.82 11.83 -7.60
C LYS A 156 7.07 12.92 -8.36
N LEU A 157 7.77 13.72 -9.17
CA LEU A 157 7.18 14.84 -9.90
C LEU A 157 6.20 14.35 -10.95
N ILE A 158 6.54 13.27 -11.64
CA ILE A 158 5.65 12.61 -12.61
C ILE A 158 4.41 12.02 -11.92
N VAL A 159 4.61 11.37 -10.77
CA VAL A 159 3.49 10.83 -9.97
C VAL A 159 2.59 11.94 -9.44
N ASP A 160 3.14 13.07 -9.02
CA ASP A 160 2.35 14.23 -8.60
C ASP A 160 1.44 14.73 -9.74
N LEU A 161 1.94 14.83 -10.98
CA LEU A 161 1.13 15.19 -12.15
C LEU A 161 -0.02 14.19 -12.43
N MET A 162 0.27 12.89 -12.29
CA MET A 162 -0.77 11.84 -12.43
C MET A 162 -1.80 11.95 -11.30
N TYR A 163 -1.36 12.21 -10.08
CA TYR A 163 -2.23 12.37 -8.91
C TYR A 163 -3.17 13.56 -9.06
N GLU A 164 -2.66 14.69 -9.55
CA GLU A 164 -3.41 15.94 -9.69
C GLU A 164 -4.41 15.95 -10.85
N GLY A 165 -4.11 15.21 -11.94
CA GLY A 165 -4.94 15.33 -13.13
C GLY A 165 -5.02 14.09 -14.03
N GLY A 166 -4.55 12.95 -13.53
CA GLY A 166 -4.54 11.70 -14.29
C GLY A 166 -3.44 11.63 -15.36
N MET A 167 -3.37 10.49 -16.02
CA MET A 167 -2.33 10.22 -17.03
C MET A 167 -2.36 11.19 -18.22
N ALA A 168 -3.57 11.63 -18.63
CA ALA A 168 -3.70 12.57 -19.75
C ALA A 168 -3.09 13.93 -19.42
N LYS A 169 -3.34 14.47 -18.21
CA LYS A 169 -2.72 15.74 -17.77
C LYS A 169 -1.22 15.58 -17.62
N MET A 170 -0.74 14.48 -17.06
CA MET A 170 0.70 14.23 -16.95
C MET A 170 1.36 14.27 -18.33
N ARG A 171 0.83 13.55 -19.32
CA ARG A 171 1.34 13.53 -20.70
C ARG A 171 1.33 14.92 -21.35
N HIS A 172 0.25 15.67 -21.18
CA HIS A 172 0.18 17.04 -21.65
C HIS A 172 1.21 17.99 -20.99
N SER A 173 1.68 17.67 -19.81
CA SER A 173 2.61 18.50 -19.03
C SER A 173 4.08 18.21 -19.28
N ILE A 174 4.40 17.09 -19.93
CA ILE A 174 5.75 16.69 -20.30
C ILE A 174 6.07 17.09 -21.77
N SER A 175 7.32 16.91 -22.22
CA SER A 175 7.67 17.18 -23.61
C SER A 175 7.06 16.17 -24.57
N ASP A 176 6.80 16.58 -25.81
CA ASP A 176 6.33 15.69 -26.89
C ASP A 176 7.28 14.48 -27.08
N THR A 177 8.57 14.68 -26.86
CA THR A 177 9.59 13.61 -26.93
C THR A 177 9.37 12.56 -25.84
N ALA A 178 9.09 13.00 -24.61
CA ALA A 178 8.82 12.11 -23.49
C ALA A 178 7.47 11.38 -23.66
N GLU A 179 6.43 12.08 -24.11
CA GLU A 179 5.12 11.49 -24.41
C GLU A 179 5.23 10.43 -25.54
N TYR A 180 5.96 10.74 -26.59
CA TYR A 180 6.22 9.77 -27.68
C TYR A 180 6.96 8.53 -27.14
N GLY A 181 8.00 8.72 -26.32
CA GLY A 181 8.72 7.64 -25.65
C GLY A 181 7.83 6.76 -24.77
N ASP A 182 6.92 7.36 -24.00
CA ASP A 182 5.92 6.66 -23.18
C ASP A 182 5.10 5.69 -24.05
N TYR A 183 4.48 6.17 -25.13
CA TYR A 183 3.65 5.34 -26.00
C TYR A 183 4.44 4.22 -26.70
N MET A 184 5.66 4.51 -27.13
CA MET A 184 6.47 3.54 -27.89
C MET A 184 7.16 2.50 -27.01
N THR A 185 7.55 2.85 -25.80
CA THR A 185 8.41 2.02 -24.94
C THR A 185 7.63 1.33 -23.81
N GLY A 186 6.60 1.96 -23.25
CA GLY A 186 5.86 1.43 -22.12
C GLY A 186 5.38 -0.01 -22.31
N LYS A 187 4.80 -0.33 -23.48
CA LYS A 187 4.32 -1.68 -23.82
C LYS A 187 5.46 -2.71 -24.06
N ARG A 188 6.68 -2.26 -24.29
CA ARG A 188 7.86 -3.15 -24.43
C ARG A 188 8.38 -3.57 -23.06
N ILE A 189 8.17 -2.75 -22.04
CA ILE A 189 8.57 -3.03 -20.65
C ILE A 189 7.45 -3.79 -19.93
N ILE A 190 6.22 -3.28 -19.99
CA ILE A 190 5.05 -3.96 -19.43
C ILE A 190 4.35 -4.73 -20.54
N THR A 191 4.81 -5.95 -20.75
CA THR A 191 4.35 -6.86 -21.80
C THR A 191 3.12 -7.67 -21.40
N ASP A 192 2.57 -8.45 -22.33
CA ASP A 192 1.51 -9.43 -22.02
C ASP A 192 1.98 -10.50 -21.02
N ALA A 193 3.26 -10.85 -21.01
CA ALA A 193 3.84 -11.75 -20.01
C ALA A 193 3.84 -11.11 -18.62
N THR A 194 4.20 -9.82 -18.52
CA THR A 194 4.10 -9.07 -17.26
C THR A 194 2.65 -9.03 -16.74
N LYS A 195 1.68 -8.80 -17.63
CA LYS A 195 0.26 -8.82 -17.27
C LYS A 195 -0.24 -10.20 -16.86
N ALA A 196 0.29 -11.27 -17.48
CA ALA A 196 -0.02 -12.65 -17.08
C ALA A 196 0.50 -12.93 -15.66
N GLU A 197 1.71 -12.47 -15.32
CA GLU A 197 2.26 -12.58 -13.97
C GLU A 197 1.42 -11.79 -12.94
N MET A 198 0.97 -10.58 -13.28
CA MET A 198 0.05 -9.82 -12.42
C MET A 198 -1.25 -10.60 -12.12
N LYS A 199 -1.79 -11.32 -13.11
CA LYS A 199 -2.95 -12.19 -12.90
C LYS A 199 -2.63 -13.36 -11.96
N GLN A 200 -1.44 -13.94 -12.08
CA GLN A 200 -0.98 -15.01 -11.18
C GLN A 200 -0.83 -14.48 -9.75
N VAL A 201 -0.22 -13.31 -9.55
CA VAL A 201 -0.13 -12.64 -8.24
C VAL A 201 -1.52 -12.42 -7.64
N LEU A 202 -2.48 -11.95 -8.42
CA LEU A 202 -3.86 -11.78 -7.95
C LEU A 202 -4.49 -13.12 -7.54
N ALA A 203 -4.30 -14.18 -8.34
CA ALA A 203 -4.81 -15.52 -8.01
C ALA A 203 -4.21 -16.05 -6.70
N GLU A 204 -2.90 -15.87 -6.47
CA GLU A 204 -2.22 -16.26 -5.21
C GLU A 204 -2.71 -15.46 -3.99
N ILE A 205 -3.19 -14.24 -4.17
CA ILE A 205 -3.85 -13.46 -3.13
C ILE A 205 -5.24 -14.06 -2.85
N GLN A 206 -6.03 -14.29 -3.88
CA GLN A 206 -7.41 -14.76 -3.78
C GLN A 206 -7.53 -16.16 -3.17
N ASP A 207 -6.62 -17.07 -3.50
CA ASP A 207 -6.61 -18.44 -2.98
C ASP A 207 -5.94 -18.59 -1.60
N GLY A 208 -5.38 -17.48 -1.05
CA GLY A 208 -4.72 -17.45 0.26
C GLY A 208 -3.25 -17.91 0.24
N THR A 209 -2.68 -18.24 -0.92
CA THR A 209 -1.27 -18.66 -1.04
C THR A 209 -0.32 -17.59 -0.49
N PHE A 210 -0.53 -16.32 -0.84
CA PHE A 210 0.27 -15.22 -0.30
C PHE A 210 0.12 -15.08 1.22
N ALA A 211 -1.11 -15.09 1.72
CA ALA A 211 -1.39 -14.98 3.15
C ALA A 211 -0.73 -16.11 3.95
N LYS A 212 -0.81 -17.35 3.46
CA LYS A 212 -0.14 -18.50 4.04
C LYS A 212 1.38 -18.32 4.07
N LYS A 213 2.01 -17.94 2.96
CA LYS A 213 3.46 -17.70 2.88
C LYS A 213 3.88 -16.65 3.92
N TRP A 214 3.18 -15.54 4.01
CA TRP A 214 3.48 -14.46 4.95
C TRP A 214 3.33 -14.87 6.41
N LEU A 215 2.25 -15.55 6.75
CA LEU A 215 2.01 -16.02 8.12
C LEU A 215 3.07 -17.04 8.57
N LEU A 216 3.46 -17.99 7.71
CA LEU A 216 4.51 -18.98 8.00
C LEU A 216 5.88 -18.31 8.13
N GLU A 217 6.20 -17.36 7.27
CA GLU A 217 7.44 -16.56 7.37
C GLU A 217 7.54 -15.86 8.73
N ASN A 218 6.43 -15.29 9.21
CA ASN A 218 6.36 -14.67 10.53
C ASN A 218 6.50 -15.67 11.68
N GLN A 219 5.90 -16.85 11.59
CA GLN A 219 6.04 -17.92 12.57
C GLN A 219 7.51 -18.40 12.68
N ALA A 220 8.24 -18.39 11.56
CA ALA A 220 9.67 -18.72 11.51
C ALA A 220 10.59 -17.55 11.93
N ASN A 221 10.06 -16.43 12.47
CA ASN A 221 10.81 -15.23 12.83
C ASN A 221 11.46 -14.50 11.63
N ARG A 222 10.87 -14.58 10.44
CA ARG A 222 11.18 -13.77 9.24
C ARG A 222 12.58 -13.95 8.67
N PRO A 223 13.12 -15.16 8.51
CA PRO A 223 14.49 -15.35 8.03
C PRO A 223 14.68 -14.81 6.60
N GLN A 224 13.76 -15.13 5.69
CA GLN A 224 13.82 -14.69 4.29
C GLN A 224 13.58 -13.19 4.18
N PHE A 225 12.55 -12.66 4.84
CA PHE A 225 12.22 -11.24 4.87
C PHE A 225 13.40 -10.39 5.38
N ASN A 226 14.04 -10.79 6.47
CA ASN A 226 15.19 -10.08 7.02
C ASN A 226 16.40 -10.13 6.09
N ALA A 227 16.61 -11.25 5.38
CA ALA A 227 17.70 -11.38 4.40
C ALA A 227 17.45 -10.46 3.17
N MET A 228 16.22 -10.41 2.67
CA MET A 228 15.84 -9.50 1.57
C MET A 228 15.99 -8.05 1.97
N ARG A 229 15.50 -7.67 3.16
CA ARG A 229 15.63 -6.29 3.69
C ARG A 229 17.08 -5.85 3.77
N ARG A 230 17.98 -6.71 4.29
CA ARG A 230 19.40 -6.42 4.37
C ARG A 230 20.03 -6.22 2.99
N ARG A 231 19.74 -7.11 2.03
CA ARG A 231 20.24 -6.96 0.65
C ARG A 231 19.76 -5.68 -0.01
N ALA A 232 18.47 -5.39 0.10
CA ALA A 232 17.89 -4.17 -0.48
C ALA A 232 18.53 -2.89 0.11
N SER A 233 18.78 -2.85 1.43
CA SER A 233 19.42 -1.69 2.08
C SER A 233 20.89 -1.49 1.73
N GLN A 234 21.54 -2.47 1.13
CA GLN A 234 22.94 -2.42 0.68
C GLN A 234 23.09 -2.15 -0.82
N HIS A 235 21.99 -1.95 -1.53
CA HIS A 235 22.02 -1.66 -2.96
C HIS A 235 22.63 -0.29 -3.23
N GLN A 236 23.41 -0.14 -4.32
CA GLN A 236 24.09 1.10 -4.69
C GLN A 236 23.13 2.31 -4.77
N ILE A 237 21.90 2.10 -5.24
CA ILE A 237 20.88 3.15 -5.34
C ILE A 237 20.59 3.80 -3.97
N GLU A 238 20.67 3.05 -2.87
CA GLU A 238 20.46 3.58 -1.52
C GLU A 238 21.61 4.46 -1.05
N GLU A 239 22.84 4.07 -1.34
CA GLU A 239 24.04 4.84 -1.03
C GLU A 239 24.04 6.17 -1.79
N VAL A 240 23.88 6.11 -3.12
CA VAL A 240 23.78 7.29 -3.99
C VAL A 240 22.61 8.20 -3.56
N GLY A 241 21.45 7.59 -3.32
CA GLY A 241 20.28 8.31 -2.86
C GLY A 241 20.47 9.00 -1.51
N ALA A 242 21.14 8.37 -0.56
CA ALA A 242 21.44 9.00 0.74
C ALA A 242 22.33 10.24 0.58
N LYS A 243 23.37 10.16 -0.25
CA LYS A 243 24.25 11.29 -0.59
C LYS A 243 23.46 12.45 -1.19
N LEU A 244 22.65 12.18 -2.22
CA LEU A 244 21.89 13.20 -2.92
C LEU A 244 20.77 13.82 -2.06
N ARG A 245 20.02 13.03 -1.32
CA ARG A 245 19.02 13.53 -0.35
C ARG A 245 19.67 14.37 0.74
N GLY A 246 20.92 14.06 1.11
CA GLY A 246 21.72 14.85 2.04
C GLY A 246 21.97 16.30 1.59
N MET A 247 21.99 16.54 0.28
CA MET A 247 22.16 17.87 -0.32
C MET A 247 20.85 18.68 -0.35
N MET A 248 19.69 18.02 -0.26
CA MET A 248 18.36 18.63 -0.35
C MET A 248 17.87 19.06 1.04
N SER A 249 18.19 20.30 1.44
CA SER A 249 17.88 20.81 2.78
C SER A 249 16.38 20.78 3.14
N PHE A 250 15.50 20.92 2.14
CA PHE A 250 14.05 20.88 2.31
C PHE A 250 13.50 19.47 2.69
N LEU A 251 14.26 18.41 2.41
CA LEU A 251 13.90 17.04 2.85
C LEU A 251 14.22 16.78 4.32
N LYS A 252 15.07 17.60 4.96
CA LYS A 252 15.49 17.46 6.36
C LYS A 252 14.50 18.07 7.37
N LYS A 253 13.48 18.78 6.91
CA LYS A 253 12.51 19.50 7.77
C LYS A 253 11.23 18.71 8.10
N LYS A 254 11.27 17.37 8.00
CA LYS A 254 10.11 16.55 8.33
C LYS A 254 10.39 15.62 9.52
#